data_1cb60f38d72cbcb2e90a3a16c19997ae
#
_entry.id   1cb60f38d72cbcb2e90a3a16c19997ae
#
_cell.length_a   1.000
_cell.length_b   1.000
_cell.length_c   1.000
_cell.angle_alpha   90.00
_cell.angle_beta   90.00
_cell.angle_gamma   90.00
#
_symmetry.space_group_name_H-M   'P 1'
#
loop_
_entity.id
_entity.type
_entity.pdbx_description
1 polymer ?
#
loop_
_entity_poly.entity_id
_entity_poly.type
_entity_poly.pdbx_seq_one_letter_code
_entity_poly.pdbx_strand_id
1 'polypeptide(L)'
;MKYREAKAEDCSQIYALVQETIKTVYPKYYPAEVVEFFSALHSPDNIAQDIGNRTVAAFYEKDVLIGTGTCRENHITRVFVLPAYQGQGYGSQMMQYLEERVLGRYEKVCLDASLPACQFYEKRGYVTVRHETWKCENDVVLVYGIMEKDLTAKA
;
A
#
# COMPACT_ATOMS: atom_id res chain seq x y z
N MET A 1 12.04 -7.01 12.21
CA MET A 1 10.89 -6.09 12.05
C MET A 1 9.76 -6.49 12.99
N LYS A 2 9.18 -5.55 13.69
CA LYS A 2 7.97 -5.74 14.52
C LYS A 2 6.77 -5.12 13.82
N TYR A 3 5.59 -5.66 14.08
CA TYR A 3 4.35 -5.15 13.49
C TYR A 3 3.22 -5.21 14.51
N ARG A 4 2.29 -4.32 14.37
CA ARG A 4 1.07 -4.27 15.17
C ARG A 4 -0.04 -3.53 14.44
N GLU A 5 -1.26 -3.66 14.94
CA GLU A 5 -2.37 -2.81 14.51
C GLU A 5 -2.07 -1.35 14.88
N ALA A 6 -2.30 -0.44 13.96
CA ALA A 6 -2.10 0.99 14.18
C ALA A 6 -3.16 1.54 15.15
N LYS A 7 -2.74 2.49 15.97
CA LYS A 7 -3.58 3.21 16.92
C LYS A 7 -3.76 4.66 16.47
N ALA A 8 -4.75 5.35 17.03
CA ALA A 8 -5.02 6.75 16.71
C ALA A 8 -3.78 7.65 16.82
N GLU A 9 -2.93 7.39 17.81
CA GLU A 9 -1.67 8.13 18.02
C GLU A 9 -0.63 7.94 16.91
N ASP A 10 -0.76 6.88 16.09
CA ASP A 10 0.16 6.61 14.99
C ASP A 10 -0.20 7.39 13.71
N CYS A 11 -1.37 7.98 13.64
CA CYS A 11 -1.91 8.60 12.42
C CYS A 11 -0.95 9.62 11.82
N SER A 12 -0.40 10.53 12.61
CA SER A 12 0.49 11.58 12.12
C SER A 12 1.81 11.02 11.56
N GLN A 13 2.37 9.99 12.19
CA GLN A 13 3.59 9.35 11.73
C GLN A 13 3.34 8.53 10.45
N ILE A 14 2.22 7.81 10.37
CA ILE A 14 1.83 7.08 9.16
C ILE A 14 1.62 8.05 8.02
N TYR A 15 0.91 9.15 8.25
CA TYR A 15 0.72 10.20 7.25
C TYR A 15 2.06 10.74 6.74
N ALA A 16 2.97 11.10 7.65
CA ALA A 16 4.28 11.62 7.28
C ALA A 16 5.08 10.62 6.44
N LEU A 17 5.07 9.34 6.82
CA LEU A 17 5.73 8.25 6.07
C LEU A 17 5.17 8.13 4.66
N VAL A 18 3.86 8.11 4.53
CA VAL A 18 3.19 7.97 3.23
C VAL A 18 3.50 9.16 2.33
N GLN A 19 3.40 10.39 2.86
CA GLN A 19 3.68 11.60 2.09
C GLN A 19 5.15 11.69 1.66
N GLU A 20 6.08 11.35 2.54
CA GLU A 20 7.50 11.31 2.20
C GLU A 20 7.77 10.33 1.06
N THR A 21 7.18 9.15 1.12
CA THR A 21 7.37 8.13 0.09
C THR A 21 6.77 8.55 -1.25
N ILE A 22 5.55 9.10 -1.23
CA ILE A 22 4.90 9.61 -2.45
C ILE A 22 5.76 10.71 -3.08
N LYS A 23 6.19 11.69 -2.31
CA LYS A 23 6.98 12.83 -2.82
C LYS A 23 8.36 12.43 -3.33
N THR A 24 8.95 11.39 -2.77
CA THR A 24 10.29 10.91 -3.15
C THR A 24 10.23 9.99 -4.37
N VAL A 25 9.25 9.09 -4.45
CA VAL A 25 9.23 8.01 -5.44
C VAL A 25 8.33 8.36 -6.64
N TYR A 26 7.12 8.84 -6.40
CA TYR A 26 6.10 8.97 -7.45
C TYR A 26 6.42 9.97 -8.56
N PRO A 27 7.11 11.10 -8.30
CA PRO A 27 7.47 12.03 -9.39
C PRO A 27 8.34 11.43 -10.49
N LYS A 28 9.00 10.31 -10.22
CA LYS A 28 9.80 9.57 -11.21
C LYS A 28 8.92 8.80 -12.20
N TYR A 29 7.66 8.58 -11.87
CA TYR A 29 6.72 7.73 -12.64
C TYR A 29 5.50 8.47 -13.14
N TYR A 30 5.11 9.57 -12.49
CA TYR A 30 3.85 10.25 -12.72
C TYR A 30 4.01 11.76 -12.86
N PRO A 31 3.12 12.42 -13.62
CA PRO A 31 3.02 13.87 -13.62
C PRO A 31 2.49 14.42 -12.29
N ALA A 32 2.66 15.72 -12.09
CA ALA A 32 2.32 16.38 -10.82
C ALA A 32 0.86 16.15 -10.39
N GLU A 33 -0.08 16.15 -11.32
CA GLU A 33 -1.51 15.98 -11.05
C GLU A 33 -1.81 14.60 -10.45
N VAL A 34 -1.10 13.57 -10.89
CA VAL A 34 -1.24 12.21 -10.36
C VAL A 34 -0.60 12.11 -8.98
N VAL A 35 0.57 12.72 -8.78
CA VAL A 35 1.23 12.79 -7.46
C VAL A 35 0.31 13.47 -6.44
N GLU A 36 -0.31 14.59 -6.81
CA GLU A 36 -1.28 15.29 -5.97
C GLU A 36 -2.51 14.44 -5.66
N PHE A 37 -3.01 13.69 -6.63
CA PHE A 37 -4.11 12.75 -6.42
C PHE A 37 -3.78 11.73 -5.34
N PHE A 38 -2.61 11.08 -5.43
CA PHE A 38 -2.19 10.10 -4.42
C PHE A 38 -1.96 10.75 -3.06
N SER A 39 -1.39 11.94 -3.03
CA SER A 39 -1.18 12.68 -1.79
C SER A 39 -2.51 12.98 -1.08
N ALA A 40 -3.52 13.43 -1.82
CA ALA A 40 -4.85 13.72 -1.30
C ALA A 40 -5.63 12.45 -0.91
N LEU A 41 -5.47 11.37 -1.67
CA LEU A 41 -6.11 10.08 -1.37
C LEU A 41 -5.70 9.56 0.00
N HIS A 42 -4.44 9.76 0.38
CA HIS A 42 -3.89 9.35 1.66
C HIS A 42 -3.82 10.51 2.65
N SER A 43 -4.95 11.21 2.80
CA SER A 43 -5.09 12.31 3.76
C SER A 43 -5.08 11.83 5.21
N PRO A 44 -4.81 12.73 6.18
CA PRO A 44 -4.90 12.38 7.60
C PRO A 44 -6.29 11.82 7.96
N ASP A 45 -7.36 12.40 7.43
CA ASP A 45 -8.73 11.95 7.71
C ASP A 45 -8.98 10.53 7.18
N ASN A 46 -8.54 10.23 5.96
CA ASN A 46 -8.68 8.89 5.38
C ASN A 46 -7.87 7.85 6.17
N ILE A 47 -6.65 8.19 6.59
CA ILE A 47 -5.83 7.31 7.42
C ILE A 47 -6.49 7.10 8.79
N ALA A 48 -6.96 8.16 9.43
CA ALA A 48 -7.63 8.08 10.73
C ALA A 48 -8.89 7.21 10.68
N GLN A 49 -9.67 7.33 9.61
CA GLN A 49 -10.86 6.50 9.40
C GLN A 49 -10.48 5.01 9.30
N ASP A 50 -9.47 4.68 8.53
CA ASP A 50 -9.01 3.29 8.37
C ASP A 50 -8.42 2.74 9.66
N ILE A 51 -7.72 3.56 10.45
CA ILE A 51 -7.25 3.18 11.79
C ILE A 51 -8.44 2.88 12.71
N GLY A 52 -9.47 3.74 12.70
CA GLY A 52 -10.70 3.54 13.46
C GLY A 52 -11.43 2.25 13.08
N ASN A 53 -11.35 1.84 11.83
CA ASN A 53 -11.90 0.57 11.32
C ASN A 53 -11.00 -0.64 11.61
N ARG A 54 -9.85 -0.44 12.26
CA ARG A 54 -8.88 -1.48 12.64
C ARG A 54 -8.30 -2.23 11.45
N THR A 55 -8.12 -1.53 10.34
CA THR A 55 -7.63 -2.13 9.07
C THR A 55 -6.17 -1.82 8.78
N VAL A 56 -5.53 -0.95 9.56
CA VAL A 56 -4.18 -0.45 9.30
C VAL A 56 -3.15 -1.19 10.17
N ALA A 57 -2.09 -1.66 9.52
CA ALA A 57 -0.91 -2.22 10.19
C ALA A 57 0.24 -1.21 10.18
N ALA A 58 0.98 -1.16 11.26
CA ALA A 58 2.19 -0.38 11.42
C ALA A 58 3.39 -1.31 11.59
N PHE A 59 4.47 -1.04 10.85
CA PHE A 59 5.68 -1.86 10.83
C PHE A 59 6.87 -1.08 11.32
N TYR A 60 7.63 -1.66 12.25
CA TYR A 60 8.73 -1.00 12.94
C TYR A 60 10.03 -1.79 12.80
N GLU A 61 11.11 -1.08 12.64
CA GLU A 61 12.47 -1.60 12.81
C GLU A 61 13.18 -0.75 13.85
N LYS A 62 13.61 -1.37 14.96
CA LYS A 62 14.29 -0.68 16.08
C LYS A 62 13.53 0.58 16.53
N ASP A 63 12.25 0.45 16.77
CA ASP A 63 11.36 1.52 17.22
C ASP A 63 11.12 2.67 16.22
N VAL A 64 11.63 2.55 14.99
CA VAL A 64 11.33 3.46 13.89
C VAL A 64 10.18 2.91 13.07
N LEU A 65 9.15 3.71 12.82
CA LEU A 65 8.08 3.35 11.90
C LEU A 65 8.63 3.38 10.47
N ILE A 66 8.72 2.23 9.83
CA ILE A 66 9.33 2.09 8.49
C ILE A 66 8.33 1.78 7.39
N GLY A 67 7.13 1.36 7.75
CA GLY A 67 6.12 0.99 6.75
C GLY A 67 4.72 0.92 7.32
N THR A 68 3.76 0.90 6.42
CA THR A 68 2.33 0.73 6.72
C THR A 68 1.66 -0.04 5.60
N GLY A 69 0.54 -0.68 5.92
CA GLY A 69 -0.34 -1.32 4.95
C GLY A 69 -1.74 -1.43 5.51
N THR A 70 -2.72 -1.37 4.64
CA THR A 70 -4.14 -1.46 5.02
C THR A 70 -4.74 -2.70 4.39
N CYS A 71 -5.50 -3.46 5.17
CA CYS A 71 -6.20 -4.65 4.68
C CYS A 71 -7.67 -4.56 5.10
N ARG A 72 -8.55 -4.39 4.10
CA ARG A 72 -10.00 -4.42 4.28
C ARG A 72 -10.53 -5.63 3.56
N GLU A 73 -11.10 -6.58 4.32
CA GLU A 73 -11.53 -7.86 3.76
C GLU A 73 -10.35 -8.53 3.04
N ASN A 74 -10.46 -8.74 1.73
CA ASN A 74 -9.36 -9.29 0.91
C ASN A 74 -8.65 -8.25 0.05
N HIS A 75 -8.90 -6.97 0.29
CA HIS A 75 -8.30 -5.86 -0.47
C HIS A 75 -7.20 -5.18 0.33
N ILE A 76 -5.99 -5.25 -0.17
CA ILE A 76 -4.81 -4.61 0.42
C ILE A 76 -4.58 -3.26 -0.27
N THR A 77 -4.43 -2.22 0.53
CA THR A 77 -4.18 -0.85 0.06
C THR A 77 -3.11 -0.16 0.90
N ARG A 78 -2.66 0.99 0.45
CA ARG A 78 -1.73 1.87 1.16
C ARG A 78 -0.51 1.12 1.70
N VAL A 79 0.12 0.33 0.84
CA VAL A 79 1.37 -0.36 1.19
C VAL A 79 2.53 0.57 0.87
N PHE A 80 3.19 1.07 1.90
CA PHE A 80 4.33 1.98 1.77
C PHE A 80 5.47 1.55 2.68
N VAL A 81 6.69 1.62 2.16
CA VAL A 81 7.93 1.47 2.91
C VAL A 81 8.72 2.77 2.75
N LEU A 82 9.22 3.34 3.84
CA LEU A 82 10.08 4.52 3.78
C LEU A 82 11.20 4.33 2.76
N PRO A 83 11.51 5.35 1.94
CA PRO A 83 12.52 5.23 0.90
C PRO A 83 13.88 4.70 1.39
N ALA A 84 14.33 5.14 2.57
CA ALA A 84 15.59 4.70 3.16
C ALA A 84 15.61 3.20 3.52
N TYR A 85 14.47 2.55 3.61
CA TYR A 85 14.33 1.14 3.96
C TYR A 85 13.91 0.25 2.79
N GLN A 86 13.73 0.82 1.60
CA GLN A 86 13.40 0.06 0.40
C GLN A 86 14.58 -0.78 -0.09
N GLY A 87 14.28 -1.84 -0.83
CA GLY A 87 15.32 -2.74 -1.38
C GLY A 87 15.99 -3.66 -0.35
N GLN A 88 15.42 -3.80 0.85
CA GLN A 88 15.98 -4.61 1.94
C GLN A 88 15.07 -5.76 2.36
N GLY A 89 14.01 -6.02 1.60
CA GLY A 89 13.08 -7.12 1.87
C GLY A 89 11.93 -6.79 2.82
N TYR A 90 11.85 -5.59 3.36
CA TYR A 90 10.78 -5.21 4.29
C TYR A 90 9.40 -5.24 3.62
N GLY A 91 9.30 -4.77 2.39
CA GLY A 91 8.03 -4.83 1.63
C GLY A 91 7.49 -6.25 1.51
N SER A 92 8.37 -7.22 1.25
CA SER A 92 7.99 -8.63 1.18
C SER A 92 7.48 -9.18 2.51
N GLN A 93 8.14 -8.81 3.61
CA GLN A 93 7.71 -9.21 4.95
C GLN A 93 6.35 -8.59 5.32
N MET A 94 6.15 -7.31 4.96
CA MET A 94 4.88 -6.63 5.18
C MET A 94 3.75 -7.28 4.39
N MET A 95 3.98 -7.60 3.12
CA MET A 95 2.99 -8.29 2.28
C MET A 95 2.65 -9.67 2.82
N GLN A 96 3.62 -10.43 3.29
CA GLN A 96 3.38 -11.71 3.94
C GLN A 96 2.42 -11.56 5.11
N TYR A 97 2.68 -10.61 5.99
CA TYR A 97 1.81 -10.34 7.13
C TYR A 97 0.38 -9.97 6.71
N LEU A 98 0.24 -9.10 5.70
CA LEU A 98 -1.08 -8.68 5.21
C LEU A 98 -1.83 -9.84 4.53
N GLU A 99 -1.13 -10.66 3.75
CA GLU A 99 -1.69 -11.84 3.10
C GLU A 99 -2.16 -12.89 4.13
N GLU A 100 -1.42 -13.08 5.22
CA GLU A 100 -1.80 -13.99 6.29
C GLU A 100 -3.12 -13.59 6.97
N ARG A 101 -3.42 -12.29 7.02
CA ARG A 101 -4.70 -11.79 7.55
C ARG A 101 -5.89 -12.12 6.64
N VAL A 102 -5.65 -12.29 5.36
CA VAL A 102 -6.67 -12.66 4.35
C VAL A 102 -6.84 -14.17 4.30
N LEU A 103 -5.74 -14.89 4.46
CA LEU A 103 -5.71 -16.36 4.38
C LEU A 103 -6.68 -17.01 5.38
N GLY A 104 -7.42 -17.98 4.93
CA GLY A 104 -8.41 -18.69 5.76
C GLY A 104 -9.80 -18.06 5.77
N ARG A 105 -9.93 -16.82 5.29
CA ARG A 105 -11.22 -16.14 5.12
C ARG A 105 -11.59 -15.99 3.65
N TYR A 106 -10.60 -15.80 2.81
CA TYR A 106 -10.76 -15.57 1.36
C TYR A 106 -9.75 -16.42 0.60
N GLU A 107 -10.14 -16.88 -0.56
CA GLU A 107 -9.27 -17.67 -1.44
C GLU A 107 -8.28 -16.80 -2.22
N LYS A 108 -8.62 -15.53 -2.41
CA LYS A 108 -7.83 -14.58 -3.18
C LYS A 108 -7.62 -13.28 -2.40
N VAL A 109 -6.48 -12.67 -2.64
CA VAL A 109 -6.19 -11.31 -2.23
C VAL A 109 -6.10 -10.43 -3.47
N CYS A 110 -6.61 -9.20 -3.38
CA CYS A 110 -6.56 -8.22 -4.46
C CYS A 110 -5.94 -6.90 -3.98
N LEU A 111 -5.43 -6.14 -4.93
CA LEU A 111 -4.89 -4.81 -4.68
C LEU A 111 -4.94 -3.95 -5.95
N ASP A 112 -4.86 -2.64 -5.73
CA ASP A 112 -4.71 -1.65 -6.78
C ASP A 112 -3.22 -1.28 -6.85
N ALA A 113 -2.58 -1.61 -7.98
CA ALA A 113 -1.13 -1.44 -8.11
C ALA A 113 -0.78 -0.10 -8.74
N SER A 114 -0.02 0.72 -8.03
CA SER A 114 0.64 1.87 -8.63
C SER A 114 1.79 1.42 -9.53
N LEU A 115 2.13 2.22 -10.52
CA LEU A 115 3.18 1.90 -11.49
C LEU A 115 4.53 1.53 -10.82
N PRO A 116 5.01 2.27 -9.81
CA PRO A 116 6.27 1.92 -9.13
C PRO A 116 6.26 0.55 -8.45
N ALA A 117 5.09 0.01 -8.10
CA ALA A 117 4.95 -1.22 -7.33
C ALA A 117 4.60 -2.45 -8.18
N CYS A 118 4.21 -2.27 -9.44
CA CYS A 118 3.74 -3.39 -10.29
C CYS A 118 4.71 -4.55 -10.32
N GLN A 119 5.98 -4.30 -10.60
CA GLN A 119 7.00 -5.35 -10.71
C GLN A 119 7.20 -6.09 -9.38
N PHE A 120 7.14 -5.37 -8.28
CA PHE A 120 7.23 -5.95 -6.95
C PHE A 120 6.10 -6.96 -6.71
N TYR A 121 4.87 -6.59 -7.06
CA TYR A 121 3.71 -7.48 -6.90
C TYR A 121 3.76 -8.67 -7.87
N GLU A 122 4.16 -8.45 -9.12
CA GLU A 122 4.32 -9.54 -10.09
C GLU A 122 5.29 -10.62 -9.59
N LYS A 123 6.43 -10.21 -9.02
CA LYS A 123 7.42 -11.12 -8.43
C LYS A 123 6.87 -11.90 -7.24
N ARG A 124 5.83 -11.39 -6.59
CA ARG A 124 5.16 -12.07 -5.47
C ARG A 124 4.00 -12.99 -5.93
N GLY A 125 3.77 -13.10 -7.23
CA GLY A 125 2.76 -13.97 -7.79
C GLY A 125 1.41 -13.29 -8.05
N TYR A 126 1.34 -11.96 -7.96
CA TYR A 126 0.15 -11.22 -8.36
C TYR A 126 0.06 -11.11 -9.87
N VAL A 127 -1.16 -11.19 -10.39
CA VAL A 127 -1.45 -11.09 -11.82
C VAL A 127 -2.43 -9.94 -12.04
N THR A 128 -2.16 -9.11 -13.04
CA THR A 128 -3.09 -8.05 -13.43
C THR A 128 -4.31 -8.65 -14.10
N VAL A 129 -5.49 -8.43 -13.54
CA VAL A 129 -6.76 -8.95 -14.08
C VAL A 129 -7.52 -7.93 -14.91
N ARG A 130 -7.30 -6.64 -14.66
CA ARG A 130 -7.84 -5.53 -15.45
C ARG A 130 -7.14 -4.24 -15.12
N HIS A 131 -7.38 -3.22 -15.94
CA HIS A 131 -6.95 -1.85 -15.67
C HIS A 131 -8.16 -0.97 -15.38
N GLU A 132 -7.97 -0.03 -14.49
CA GLU A 132 -8.95 0.99 -14.13
C GLU A 132 -8.34 2.37 -14.38
N THR A 133 -9.19 3.37 -14.52
CA THR A 133 -8.76 4.74 -14.75
C THR A 133 -9.36 5.68 -13.73
N TRP A 134 -8.64 6.75 -13.42
CA TRP A 134 -9.12 7.84 -12.61
C TRP A 134 -8.75 9.17 -13.25
N LYS A 135 -9.70 10.06 -13.41
CA LYS A 135 -9.46 11.38 -13.98
C LYS A 135 -8.95 12.32 -12.89
N CYS A 136 -7.74 12.80 -13.07
CA CYS A 136 -7.11 13.78 -12.19
C CYS A 136 -7.36 15.20 -12.70
N GLU A 137 -6.77 16.22 -12.05
CA GLU A 137 -6.84 17.60 -12.51
C GLU A 137 -6.21 17.77 -13.90
N ASN A 138 -6.57 18.83 -14.59
CA ASN A 138 -6.07 19.22 -15.93
C ASN A 138 -6.27 18.10 -16.99
N ASP A 139 -7.34 17.32 -16.87
CA ASP A 139 -7.66 16.21 -17.78
C ASP A 139 -6.60 15.09 -17.82
N VAL A 140 -5.68 15.07 -16.87
CA VAL A 140 -4.71 13.98 -16.71
C VAL A 140 -5.43 12.73 -16.23
N VAL A 141 -5.14 11.59 -16.86
CA VAL A 141 -5.75 10.30 -16.50
C VAL A 141 -4.71 9.40 -15.85
N LEU A 142 -5.00 8.95 -14.64
CA LEU A 142 -4.26 7.86 -13.99
C LEU A 142 -4.80 6.53 -14.48
N VAL A 143 -3.91 5.65 -14.95
CA VAL A 143 -4.23 4.25 -15.23
C VAL A 143 -3.53 3.39 -14.19
N TYR A 144 -4.27 2.46 -13.57
CA TYR A 144 -3.69 1.54 -12.60
C TYR A 144 -4.20 0.12 -12.81
N GLY A 145 -3.41 -0.85 -12.37
CA GLY A 145 -3.75 -2.27 -12.49
C GLY A 145 -4.48 -2.78 -11.26
N ILE A 146 -5.56 -3.53 -11.47
CA ILE A 146 -6.15 -4.36 -10.42
C ILE A 146 -5.45 -5.72 -10.49
N MET A 147 -4.77 -6.09 -9.41
CA MET A 147 -4.00 -7.33 -9.34
C MET A 147 -4.60 -8.29 -8.32
N GLU A 148 -4.49 -9.56 -8.59
CA GLU A 148 -4.96 -10.64 -7.71
C GLU A 148 -3.89 -11.70 -7.53
N LYS A 149 -3.94 -12.38 -6.37
CA LYS A 149 -3.13 -13.55 -6.07
C LYS A 149 -4.01 -14.60 -5.41
N ASP A 150 -3.92 -15.83 -5.90
CA ASP A 150 -4.58 -16.99 -5.28
C ASP A 150 -3.75 -17.43 -4.07
N LEU A 151 -4.37 -17.40 -2.89
CA LEU A 151 -3.72 -17.78 -1.64
C LEU A 151 -3.84 -19.29 -1.35
N THR A 152 -4.68 -20.01 -2.09
CA THR A 152 -4.85 -21.46 -1.93
C THR A 152 -3.95 -22.24 -2.87
N ALA A 153 -3.33 -21.59 -3.86
CA ALA A 153 -2.41 -22.22 -4.80
C ALA A 153 -1.18 -22.76 -4.06
N LYS A 154 -0.93 -24.06 -4.19
CA LYS A 154 0.30 -24.68 -3.72
C LYS A 154 1.43 -24.35 -4.70
N ALA A 155 2.51 -23.89 -4.17
CA ALA A 155 3.74 -23.67 -4.94
C ALA A 155 4.23 -24.97 -5.56
#